data_3fdaa094fe22e0efe56dd904ca7eb1fe
#
_entry.id   3fdaa094fe22e0efe56dd904ca7eb1fe
#
_cell.length_a   1.000
_cell.length_b   1.000
_cell.length_c   1.000
_cell.angle_alpha   90.00
_cell.angle_beta   90.00
_cell.angle_gamma   90.00
#
_symmetry.space_group_name_H-M   'P 1'
#
loop_
_entity.id
_entity.type
_entity.pdbx_description
1 polymer ?
#
loop_
_entity_poly.entity_id
_entity_poly.type
_entity_poly.pdbx_seq_one_letter_code
_entity_poly.pdbx_strand_id
1 'polypeptide(L)'
;ILFEQHKMIRNHVNIPLIIMGYFNPIFQFGVEEFCKKCYEIGIDGLIIPDLPIDIYLTKYKLIFEKNQLQNIFLITPQTSDERIDYIDKNSGGFIYVVSSSSITGSTNKFNENSLNYFRRLEKMRLSTPKIIGFGISNNENFSIASKYSKGCIVGSAFIKFLKSNGINSIKMFTVSYTHLRAHETRFY
;
A
#
# COMPACT_ATOMS: atom_id res chain seq x y z
N ILE A 1 -3.64 22.85 -2.35
CA ILE A 1 -4.77 22.05 -1.80
C ILE A 1 -4.23 20.86 -0.99
N LEU A 2 -3.44 19.92 -1.58
CA LEU A 2 -2.94 18.72 -0.88
C LEU A 2 -2.24 19.06 0.45
N PHE A 3 -1.22 19.88 0.42
CA PHE A 3 -0.42 20.23 1.60
C PHE A 3 -1.23 20.99 2.65
N GLU A 4 -2.11 21.88 2.24
CA GLU A 4 -2.99 22.63 3.18
C GLU A 4 -3.97 21.70 3.90
N GLN A 5 -4.53 20.72 3.19
CA GLN A 5 -5.45 19.74 3.79
C GLN A 5 -4.76 18.82 4.82
N HIS A 6 -3.44 18.57 4.65
CA HIS A 6 -2.70 17.64 5.50
C HIS A 6 -1.87 18.32 6.61
N LYS A 7 -1.73 19.66 6.56
CA LYS A 7 -0.88 20.44 7.47
C LYS A 7 -1.12 20.17 8.97
N MET A 8 -2.36 19.87 9.35
CA MET A 8 -2.74 19.66 10.75
C MET A 8 -2.89 18.18 11.15
N ILE A 9 -2.74 17.24 10.20
CA ILE A 9 -3.02 15.82 10.47
C ILE A 9 -2.05 15.27 11.53
N ARG A 10 -0.77 15.62 11.48
CA ARG A 10 0.24 15.15 12.44
C ARG A 10 -0.04 15.53 13.88
N ASN A 11 -0.78 16.58 14.13
CA ASN A 11 -1.16 16.96 15.49
C ASN A 11 -2.14 15.94 16.12
N HIS A 12 -2.78 15.12 15.32
CA HIS A 12 -3.83 14.18 15.75
C HIS A 12 -3.51 12.71 15.42
N VAL A 13 -2.53 12.45 14.57
CA VAL A 13 -2.28 11.10 14.02
C VAL A 13 -0.78 10.76 14.07
N ASN A 14 -0.46 9.66 14.78
CA ASN A 14 0.91 9.15 14.94
C ASN A 14 1.23 7.93 14.07
N ILE A 15 0.26 7.41 13.30
CA ILE A 15 0.49 6.32 12.36
C ILE A 15 1.22 6.82 11.11
N PRO A 16 1.96 5.96 10.39
CA PRO A 16 2.58 6.34 9.13
C PRO A 16 1.57 6.88 8.12
N LEU A 17 1.90 8.01 7.50
CA LEU A 17 1.10 8.66 6.47
C LEU A 17 1.79 8.52 5.12
N ILE A 18 1.09 7.97 4.15
CA ILE A 18 1.62 7.69 2.81
C ILE A 18 0.72 8.34 1.77
N ILE A 19 1.33 9.11 0.87
CA ILE A 19 0.62 9.71 -0.27
C ILE A 19 0.82 8.83 -1.50
N MET A 20 -0.26 8.56 -2.22
CA MET A 20 -0.22 7.88 -3.50
C MET A 20 -0.63 8.83 -4.63
N GLY A 21 0.18 8.90 -5.68
CA GLY A 21 -0.08 9.75 -6.84
C GLY A 21 0.84 9.42 -8.01
N TYR A 22 0.58 10.05 -9.16
CA TYR A 22 1.40 9.89 -10.35
C TYR A 22 2.61 10.82 -10.35
N PHE A 23 3.67 10.41 -11.04
CA PHE A 23 4.94 11.13 -11.05
C PHE A 23 4.85 12.50 -11.73
N ASN A 24 4.11 12.61 -12.83
CA ASN A 24 4.07 13.85 -13.60
C ASN A 24 3.64 15.09 -12.80
N PRO A 25 2.59 15.09 -11.97
CA PRO A 25 2.28 16.23 -11.10
C PRO A 25 3.41 16.58 -10.10
N ILE A 26 4.09 15.58 -9.57
CA ILE A 26 5.22 15.76 -8.65
C ILE A 26 6.39 16.39 -9.41
N PHE A 27 6.67 15.90 -10.61
CA PHE A 27 7.73 16.43 -11.47
C PHE A 27 7.49 17.90 -11.85
N GLN A 28 6.26 18.25 -12.24
CA GLN A 28 5.89 19.63 -12.56
C GLN A 28 5.94 20.57 -11.35
N PHE A 29 5.65 20.07 -10.16
CA PHE A 29 5.79 20.83 -8.91
C PHE A 29 7.26 21.08 -8.53
N GLY A 30 8.15 20.22 -8.99
CA GLY A 30 9.54 20.12 -8.59
C GLY A 30 9.73 19.06 -7.50
N VAL A 31 10.43 17.96 -7.85
CA VAL A 31 10.55 16.79 -6.97
C VAL A 31 11.16 17.13 -5.61
N GLU A 32 12.21 17.95 -5.58
CA GLU A 32 12.87 18.34 -4.33
C GLU A 32 11.94 19.17 -3.43
N GLU A 33 11.25 20.15 -4.00
CA GLU A 33 10.30 20.98 -3.26
C GLU A 33 9.09 20.19 -2.78
N PHE A 34 8.60 19.24 -3.60
CA PHE A 34 7.52 18.35 -3.21
C PHE A 34 7.92 17.46 -2.01
N CYS A 35 9.09 16.84 -2.08
CA CYS A 35 9.61 16.00 -0.98
C CYS A 35 9.82 16.81 0.30
N LYS A 36 10.37 18.02 0.19
CA LYS A 36 10.53 18.94 1.31
C LYS A 36 9.19 19.26 1.98
N LYS A 37 8.17 19.60 1.17
CA LYS A 37 6.82 19.85 1.70
C LYS A 37 6.17 18.63 2.33
N CYS A 38 6.38 17.45 1.78
CA CYS A 38 5.94 16.20 2.39
C CYS A 38 6.56 16.02 3.79
N TYR A 39 7.87 16.24 3.90
CA TYR A 39 8.57 16.18 5.19
C TYR A 39 8.02 17.21 6.20
N GLU A 40 7.85 18.47 5.78
CA GLU A 40 7.34 19.54 6.63
C GLU A 40 5.95 19.27 7.23
N ILE A 41 5.10 18.54 6.51
CA ILE A 41 3.75 18.15 6.99
C ILE A 41 3.70 16.75 7.61
N GLY A 42 4.87 16.08 7.73
CA GLY A 42 4.99 14.79 8.39
C GLY A 42 4.49 13.60 7.58
N ILE A 43 4.65 13.62 6.27
CA ILE A 43 4.44 12.42 5.41
C ILE A 43 5.65 11.50 5.55
N ASP A 44 5.42 10.20 5.66
CA ASP A 44 6.46 9.18 5.87
C ASP A 44 6.86 8.48 4.56
N GLY A 45 6.01 8.49 3.55
CA GLY A 45 6.33 7.82 2.30
C GLY A 45 5.42 8.17 1.13
N LEU A 46 5.87 7.77 -0.05
CA LEU A 46 5.17 7.99 -1.30
C LEU A 46 5.00 6.67 -2.05
N ILE A 47 3.84 6.50 -2.68
CA ILE A 47 3.56 5.46 -3.67
C ILE A 47 3.42 6.16 -5.01
N ILE A 48 4.37 5.92 -5.92
CA ILE A 48 4.40 6.54 -7.25
C ILE A 48 4.45 5.42 -8.29
N PRO A 49 3.30 4.92 -8.75
CA PRO A 49 3.21 3.70 -9.57
C PRO A 49 3.95 3.78 -10.91
N ASP A 50 4.06 4.97 -11.46
CA ASP A 50 4.68 5.27 -12.75
C ASP A 50 6.14 5.76 -12.65
N LEU A 51 6.76 5.72 -11.47
CA LEU A 51 8.18 6.02 -11.29
C LEU A 51 9.00 4.72 -11.36
N PRO A 52 9.79 4.49 -12.44
CA PRO A 52 10.63 3.31 -12.55
C PRO A 52 11.72 3.29 -11.47
N ILE A 53 11.97 2.13 -10.87
CA ILE A 53 12.95 1.98 -9.79
C ILE A 53 14.36 2.45 -10.21
N ASP A 54 14.78 2.21 -11.46
CA ASP A 54 16.10 2.61 -11.94
C ASP A 54 16.23 4.14 -12.01
N ILE A 55 15.15 4.82 -12.40
CA ILE A 55 15.10 6.29 -12.40
C ILE A 55 15.07 6.83 -10.96
N TYR A 56 14.29 6.18 -10.08
CA TYR A 56 14.30 6.53 -8.66
C TYR A 56 15.71 6.42 -8.07
N LEU A 57 16.36 5.28 -8.23
CA LEU A 57 17.69 5.01 -7.65
C LEU A 57 18.76 5.98 -8.15
N THR A 58 18.73 6.33 -9.44
CA THR A 58 19.76 7.17 -10.05
C THR A 58 19.53 8.66 -9.87
N LYS A 59 18.28 9.11 -9.77
CA LYS A 59 17.97 10.55 -9.77
C LYS A 59 17.34 11.06 -8.48
N TYR A 60 16.52 10.25 -7.80
CA TYR A 60 15.65 10.77 -6.75
C TYR A 60 15.89 10.18 -5.36
N LYS A 61 16.58 9.05 -5.25
CA LYS A 61 16.81 8.36 -3.97
C LYS A 61 17.38 9.29 -2.91
N LEU A 62 18.42 10.05 -3.22
CA LEU A 62 19.05 10.98 -2.28
C LEU A 62 18.11 12.11 -1.83
N ILE A 63 17.22 12.57 -2.72
CA ILE A 63 16.22 13.59 -2.40
C ILE A 63 15.21 13.03 -1.39
N PHE A 64 14.74 11.79 -1.61
CA PHE A 64 13.83 11.11 -0.70
C PHE A 64 14.47 10.86 0.67
N GLU A 65 15.69 10.32 0.69
CA GLU A 65 16.44 10.06 1.92
C GLU A 65 16.70 11.33 2.74
N LYS A 66 17.12 12.42 2.08
CA LYS A 66 17.30 13.74 2.72
C LYS A 66 16.02 14.23 3.42
N ASN A 67 14.86 13.91 2.86
CA ASN A 67 13.56 14.30 3.39
C ASN A 67 12.88 13.17 4.19
N GLN A 68 13.60 12.12 4.57
CA GLN A 68 13.12 10.98 5.39
C GLN A 68 11.88 10.28 4.78
N LEU A 69 11.72 10.32 3.46
CA LEU A 69 10.60 9.72 2.75
C LEU A 69 10.96 8.32 2.26
N GLN A 70 10.07 7.38 2.48
CA GLN A 70 10.15 6.05 1.88
C GLN A 70 9.47 6.04 0.52
N ASN A 71 10.12 5.45 -0.50
CA ASN A 71 9.44 5.16 -1.75
C ASN A 71 8.95 3.71 -1.74
N ILE A 72 7.64 3.54 -1.85
CA ILE A 72 6.97 2.23 -1.83
C ILE A 72 6.76 1.78 -3.28
N PHE A 73 7.40 0.68 -3.64
CA PHE A 73 7.26 0.10 -4.98
C PHE A 73 6.09 -0.87 -5.07
N LEU A 74 5.55 -0.97 -6.29
CA LEU A 74 4.48 -1.90 -6.61
C LEU A 74 5.04 -3.12 -7.34
N ILE A 75 4.47 -4.27 -7.04
CA ILE A 75 4.65 -5.50 -7.82
C ILE A 75 3.31 -6.06 -8.23
N THR A 76 3.27 -6.69 -9.39
CA THR A 76 2.06 -7.28 -10.00
C THR A 76 2.30 -8.76 -10.32
N PRO A 77 1.26 -9.53 -10.65
CA PRO A 77 1.43 -10.92 -11.11
C PRO A 77 2.39 -11.10 -12.30
N GLN A 78 2.53 -10.05 -13.14
CA GLN A 78 3.40 -10.03 -14.32
C GLN A 78 4.86 -9.62 -14.01
N THR A 79 5.15 -9.15 -12.81
CA THR A 79 6.51 -8.79 -12.41
C THR A 79 7.35 -10.06 -12.28
N SER A 80 8.52 -10.11 -12.95
CA SER A 80 9.40 -11.27 -12.88
C SER A 80 10.05 -11.42 -11.50
N ASP A 81 10.52 -12.64 -11.18
CA ASP A 81 11.13 -12.91 -9.87
C ASP A 81 12.41 -12.08 -9.67
N GLU A 82 13.23 -11.93 -10.71
CA GLU A 82 14.45 -11.12 -10.67
C GLU A 82 14.12 -9.63 -10.40
N ARG A 83 13.02 -9.14 -11.00
CA ARG A 83 12.56 -7.76 -10.77
C ARG A 83 12.01 -7.59 -9.37
N ILE A 84 11.32 -8.59 -8.84
CA ILE A 84 10.83 -8.59 -7.45
C ILE A 84 12.00 -8.58 -6.47
N ASP A 85 13.01 -9.43 -6.66
CA ASP A 85 14.21 -9.45 -5.84
C ASP A 85 14.98 -8.12 -5.89
N TYR A 86 15.06 -7.50 -7.07
CA TYR A 86 15.68 -6.19 -7.23
C TYR A 86 14.92 -5.10 -6.49
N ILE A 87 13.58 -5.13 -6.54
CA ILE A 87 12.71 -4.23 -5.78
C ILE A 87 12.90 -4.46 -4.29
N ASP A 88 12.90 -5.70 -3.82
CA ASP A 88 13.07 -6.04 -2.40
C ASP A 88 14.36 -5.46 -1.80
N LYS A 89 15.47 -5.59 -2.53
CA LYS A 89 16.79 -5.07 -2.12
C LYS A 89 16.87 -3.55 -2.07
N ASN A 90 15.96 -2.85 -2.75
CA ASN A 90 15.99 -1.40 -2.90
C ASN A 90 14.75 -0.70 -2.33
N SER A 91 13.83 -1.44 -1.72
CA SER A 91 12.62 -0.89 -1.12
C SER A 91 12.85 -0.43 0.30
N GLY A 92 12.19 0.67 0.68
CA GLY A 92 11.98 1.06 2.06
C GLY A 92 10.52 0.85 2.48
N GLY A 93 10.27 0.70 3.77
CA GLY A 93 8.92 0.56 4.31
C GLY A 93 8.27 -0.79 3.97
N PHE A 94 7.55 -0.88 2.86
CA PHE A 94 6.91 -2.10 2.40
C PHE A 94 6.83 -2.19 0.87
N ILE A 95 6.56 -3.39 0.36
CA ILE A 95 6.23 -3.62 -1.04
C ILE A 95 4.71 -3.68 -1.19
N TYR A 96 4.16 -2.85 -2.08
CA TYR A 96 2.74 -2.89 -2.42
C TYR A 96 2.48 -4.02 -3.42
N VAL A 97 1.82 -5.07 -2.97
CA VAL A 97 1.43 -6.21 -3.81
C VAL A 97 0.07 -5.91 -4.43
N VAL A 98 0.07 -5.64 -5.73
CA VAL A 98 -1.17 -5.47 -6.51
C VAL A 98 -1.73 -6.84 -6.83
N SER A 99 -2.82 -7.23 -6.17
CA SER A 99 -3.55 -8.43 -6.58
C SER A 99 -4.19 -8.20 -7.95
N SER A 100 -4.38 -9.26 -8.75
CA SER A 100 -4.97 -9.14 -10.09
C SER A 100 -6.24 -8.29 -10.07
N SER A 101 -6.27 -7.24 -10.91
CA SER A 101 -7.42 -6.34 -11.06
C SER A 101 -8.55 -6.95 -11.88
N SER A 102 -8.43 -8.16 -12.37
CA SER A 102 -9.50 -8.84 -13.10
C SER A 102 -10.57 -9.37 -12.14
N ILE A 103 -11.40 -8.44 -11.66
CA ILE A 103 -12.74 -8.78 -11.16
C ILE A 103 -13.58 -9.11 -12.41
N THR A 104 -13.29 -10.22 -13.05
CA THR A 104 -14.14 -10.80 -14.06
C THR A 104 -15.03 -11.83 -13.37
N GLY A 105 -16.25 -11.44 -13.11
CA GLY A 105 -17.27 -12.35 -12.58
C GLY A 105 -17.91 -11.87 -11.28
N SER A 106 -19.10 -12.37 -11.02
CA SER A 106 -19.98 -12.10 -9.89
C SER A 106 -19.47 -12.60 -8.53
N THR A 107 -18.25 -13.11 -8.44
CA THR A 107 -17.65 -13.60 -7.21
C THR A 107 -16.63 -12.60 -6.70
N ASN A 108 -16.94 -11.97 -5.56
CA ASN A 108 -16.02 -11.08 -4.83
C ASN A 108 -14.82 -11.81 -4.20
N LYS A 109 -14.32 -12.92 -4.79
CA LYS A 109 -13.24 -13.75 -4.24
C LYS A 109 -11.98 -13.66 -5.10
N PHE A 110 -10.81 -13.85 -4.48
CA PHE A 110 -9.58 -14.05 -5.22
C PHE A 110 -9.68 -15.30 -6.09
N ASN A 111 -9.33 -15.17 -7.35
CA ASN A 111 -9.24 -16.29 -8.26
C ASN A 111 -7.95 -17.11 -8.03
N GLU A 112 -7.86 -18.29 -8.64
CA GLU A 112 -6.69 -19.17 -8.49
C GLU A 112 -5.38 -18.52 -8.96
N ASN A 113 -5.42 -17.65 -9.95
CA ASN A 113 -4.23 -16.92 -10.42
C ASN A 113 -3.69 -15.98 -9.32
N SER A 114 -4.57 -15.30 -8.60
CA SER A 114 -4.18 -14.45 -7.46
C SER A 114 -3.57 -15.28 -6.33
N LEU A 115 -4.16 -16.43 -6.02
CA LEU A 115 -3.64 -17.33 -4.97
C LEU A 115 -2.28 -17.91 -5.36
N ASN A 116 -2.09 -18.31 -6.61
CA ASN A 116 -0.80 -18.80 -7.13
C ASN A 116 0.27 -17.70 -7.06
N TYR A 117 -0.10 -16.46 -7.37
CA TYR A 117 0.80 -15.32 -7.21
C TYR A 117 1.21 -15.11 -5.75
N PHE A 118 0.27 -15.17 -4.81
CA PHE A 118 0.59 -15.02 -3.38
C PHE A 118 1.49 -16.14 -2.87
N ARG A 119 1.24 -17.40 -3.26
CA ARG A 119 2.11 -18.54 -2.96
C ARG A 119 3.52 -18.39 -3.55
N ARG A 120 3.63 -17.82 -4.77
CA ARG A 120 4.92 -17.50 -5.39
C ARG A 120 5.70 -16.49 -4.53
N LEU A 121 5.07 -15.40 -4.14
CA LEU A 121 5.68 -14.37 -3.29
C LEU A 121 6.07 -14.89 -1.90
N GLU A 122 5.34 -15.84 -1.35
CA GLU A 122 5.68 -16.48 -0.09
C GLU A 122 6.98 -17.29 -0.19
N LYS A 123 7.14 -18.06 -1.27
CA LYS A 123 8.33 -18.86 -1.54
C LYS A 123 9.59 -18.01 -1.74
N MET A 124 9.47 -16.80 -2.24
CA MET A 124 10.60 -15.90 -2.47
C MET A 124 11.26 -15.38 -1.18
N ARG A 125 10.59 -15.46 -0.02
CA ARG A 125 11.12 -15.05 1.30
C ARG A 125 11.70 -13.62 1.30
N LEU A 126 10.95 -12.67 0.70
CA LEU A 126 11.36 -11.27 0.62
C LEU A 126 11.61 -10.70 2.00
N SER A 127 12.65 -9.85 2.11
CA SER A 127 13.05 -9.18 3.36
C SER A 127 12.12 -8.02 3.72
N THR A 128 11.65 -7.30 2.72
CA THR A 128 10.72 -6.17 2.87
C THR A 128 9.29 -6.67 3.12
N PRO A 129 8.58 -6.13 4.12
CA PRO A 129 7.19 -6.48 4.37
C PRO A 129 6.31 -6.29 3.13
N LYS A 130 5.44 -7.24 2.87
CA LYS A 130 4.45 -7.17 1.79
C LYS A 130 3.10 -6.71 2.34
N ILE A 131 2.44 -5.78 1.65
CA ILE A 131 1.07 -5.37 1.92
C ILE A 131 0.24 -5.56 0.65
N ILE A 132 -0.80 -6.38 0.72
CA ILE A 132 -1.64 -6.69 -0.43
C ILE A 132 -2.75 -5.64 -0.54
N GLY A 133 -2.85 -5.03 -1.73
CA GLY A 133 -3.93 -4.11 -2.08
C GLY A 133 -4.67 -4.55 -3.34
N PHE A 134 -5.76 -3.84 -3.65
CA PHE A 134 -6.75 -4.19 -4.67
C PHE A 134 -7.52 -5.48 -4.34
N GLY A 135 -8.78 -5.54 -4.74
CA GLY A 135 -9.63 -6.71 -4.52
C GLY A 135 -10.01 -7.01 -3.06
N ILE A 136 -9.55 -6.21 -2.09
CA ILE A 136 -9.92 -6.36 -0.67
C ILE A 136 -11.27 -5.67 -0.46
N SER A 137 -12.35 -6.38 -0.74
CA SER A 137 -13.71 -5.84 -0.69
C SER A 137 -14.57 -6.38 0.46
N ASN A 138 -14.14 -7.45 1.11
CA ASN A 138 -14.83 -8.11 2.21
C ASN A 138 -13.84 -8.78 3.17
N ASN A 139 -14.37 -9.29 4.26
CA ASN A 139 -13.60 -9.97 5.30
C ASN A 139 -12.91 -11.25 4.80
N GLU A 140 -13.54 -12.03 3.92
CA GLU A 140 -12.95 -13.26 3.36
C GLU A 140 -11.68 -12.95 2.58
N ASN A 141 -11.71 -11.96 1.69
CA ASN A 141 -10.54 -11.52 0.94
C ASN A 141 -9.45 -10.97 1.85
N PHE A 142 -9.84 -10.21 2.87
CA PHE A 142 -8.91 -9.71 3.88
C PHE A 142 -8.22 -10.87 4.63
N SER A 143 -8.98 -11.86 5.08
CA SER A 143 -8.47 -13.04 5.77
C SER A 143 -7.50 -13.84 4.89
N ILE A 144 -7.86 -14.07 3.63
CA ILE A 144 -6.99 -14.76 2.67
C ILE A 144 -5.69 -13.99 2.45
N ALA A 145 -5.77 -12.69 2.12
CA ALA A 145 -4.59 -11.87 1.84
C ALA A 145 -3.67 -11.75 3.07
N SER A 146 -4.23 -11.68 4.27
CA SER A 146 -3.48 -11.60 5.53
C SER A 146 -2.64 -12.85 5.84
N LYS A 147 -2.94 -13.99 5.23
CA LYS A 147 -2.12 -15.23 5.35
C LYS A 147 -0.79 -15.09 4.61
N TYR A 148 -0.74 -14.30 3.54
CA TYR A 148 0.41 -14.14 2.65
C TYR A 148 1.14 -12.80 2.80
N SER A 149 0.67 -11.91 3.67
CA SER A 149 1.20 -10.56 3.82
C SER A 149 1.16 -10.07 5.27
N LYS A 150 1.88 -8.98 5.55
CA LYS A 150 1.86 -8.33 6.88
C LYS A 150 0.61 -7.47 7.09
N GLY A 151 -0.16 -7.22 6.04
CA GLY A 151 -1.38 -6.41 6.11
C GLY A 151 -2.03 -6.25 4.75
N CYS A 152 -3.17 -5.56 4.73
CA CYS A 152 -3.94 -5.31 3.54
C CYS A 152 -4.31 -3.83 3.40
N ILE A 153 -4.43 -3.35 2.16
CA ILE A 153 -4.93 -2.02 1.84
C ILE A 153 -6.39 -2.14 1.40
N VAL A 154 -7.28 -1.52 2.16
CA VAL A 154 -8.72 -1.50 1.89
C VAL A 154 -9.11 -0.10 1.46
N GLY A 155 -9.37 0.11 0.17
CA GLY A 155 -9.73 1.41 -0.42
C GLY A 155 -11.23 1.52 -0.73
N SER A 156 -11.64 1.00 -1.88
CA SER A 156 -13.01 1.18 -2.42
C SER A 156 -14.11 0.72 -1.47
N ALA A 157 -13.91 -0.37 -0.73
CA ALA A 157 -14.88 -0.87 0.24
C ALA A 157 -15.06 0.12 1.40
N PHE A 158 -13.98 0.72 1.88
CA PHE A 158 -14.01 1.75 2.92
C PHE A 158 -14.77 3.00 2.46
N ILE A 159 -14.47 3.50 1.24
CA ILE A 159 -15.15 4.68 0.69
C ILE A 159 -16.65 4.41 0.49
N LYS A 160 -17.03 3.23 -0.03
CA LYS A 160 -18.43 2.83 -0.17
C LYS A 160 -19.14 2.79 1.18
N PHE A 161 -18.48 2.19 2.17
CA PHE A 161 -19.02 2.10 3.53
C PHE A 161 -19.27 3.48 4.14
N LEU A 162 -18.31 4.40 4.03
CA LEU A 162 -18.46 5.78 4.54
C LEU A 162 -19.60 6.52 3.85
N LYS A 163 -19.76 6.37 2.53
CA LYS A 163 -20.87 6.99 1.79
C LYS A 163 -22.24 6.51 2.28
N SER A 164 -22.36 5.25 2.67
CA SER A 164 -23.64 4.66 3.11
C SER A 164 -23.93 4.87 4.60
N ASN A 165 -22.90 4.94 5.45
CA ASN A 165 -23.06 4.87 6.91
C ASN A 165 -22.54 6.13 7.64
N GLY A 166 -21.88 7.05 6.93
CA GLY A 166 -21.30 8.26 7.51
C GLY A 166 -20.00 8.01 8.30
N ILE A 167 -19.33 9.10 8.65
CA ILE A 167 -17.98 9.08 9.26
C ILE A 167 -17.97 8.47 10.67
N ASN A 168 -19.06 8.57 11.42
CA ASN A 168 -19.16 8.06 12.80
C ASN A 168 -19.15 6.53 12.87
N SER A 169 -19.32 5.85 11.73
CA SER A 169 -19.34 4.38 11.64
C SER A 169 -17.97 3.74 11.34
N ILE A 170 -16.89 4.52 11.29
CA ILE A 170 -15.53 4.02 10.97
C ILE A 170 -15.13 2.84 11.88
N LYS A 171 -15.39 2.93 13.18
CA LYS A 171 -15.09 1.85 14.14
C LYS A 171 -15.80 0.54 13.78
N MET A 172 -17.04 0.61 13.31
CA MET A 172 -17.80 -0.57 12.87
C MET A 172 -17.16 -1.21 11.63
N PHE A 173 -16.67 -0.37 10.69
CA PHE A 173 -15.94 -0.87 9.53
C PHE A 173 -14.67 -1.61 9.92
N THR A 174 -13.82 -1.02 10.76
CA THR A 174 -12.57 -1.65 11.17
C THR A 174 -12.80 -2.99 11.88
N VAL A 175 -13.79 -3.05 12.77
CA VAL A 175 -14.18 -4.28 13.48
C VAL A 175 -14.63 -5.36 12.50
N SER A 176 -15.40 -5.01 11.45
CA SER A 176 -15.89 -5.98 10.46
C SER A 176 -14.78 -6.70 9.69
N TYR A 177 -13.59 -6.10 9.57
CA TYR A 177 -12.43 -6.71 8.91
C TYR A 177 -11.48 -7.42 9.89
N THR A 178 -11.44 -7.03 11.15
CA THR A 178 -10.43 -7.52 12.12
C THR A 178 -10.95 -8.63 13.04
N HIS A 179 -12.26 -8.83 13.14
CA HIS A 179 -12.87 -9.72 14.15
C HIS A 179 -12.50 -11.21 13.98
N LEU A 180 -12.13 -11.67 12.78
CA LEU A 180 -11.70 -13.07 12.58
C LEU A 180 -10.25 -13.34 13.05
N ARG A 181 -9.41 -12.34 13.19
CA ARG A 181 -8.04 -12.54 13.72
C ARG A 181 -7.99 -12.93 15.19
N ALA A 182 -9.01 -12.56 15.95
CA ALA A 182 -9.07 -12.86 17.39
C ALA A 182 -9.37 -14.35 17.70
N HIS A 183 -9.92 -15.10 16.74
CA HIS A 183 -10.22 -16.53 16.92
C HIS A 183 -9.09 -17.47 16.47
N GLU A 184 -8.21 -17.05 15.57
CA GLU A 184 -7.09 -17.90 15.08
C GLU A 184 -5.81 -17.78 15.94
N THR A 185 -5.69 -16.80 16.82
CA THR A 185 -4.49 -16.62 17.69
C THR A 185 -4.60 -17.28 19.06
N ARG A 186 -5.60 -18.12 19.31
CA ARG A 186 -5.78 -18.81 20.61
C ARG A 186 -5.29 -20.26 20.67
N PHE A 187 -4.58 -20.74 19.67
CA PHE A 187 -3.96 -22.06 19.72
C PHE A 187 -2.47 -21.95 19.32
N TYR A 188 -1.66 -21.47 20.23
CA TYR A 188 -0.27 -21.95 20.44
C TYR A 188 0.22 -21.42 21.77
#